data_5a0d98fc4ddf87e061b4c74901619a26
#
_entry.id   5a0d98fc4ddf87e061b4c74901619a26
#
_cell.length_a   1.000
_cell.length_b   1.000
_cell.length_c   1.000
_cell.angle_alpha   90.00
_cell.angle_beta   90.00
_cell.angle_gamma   90.00
#
_symmetry.space_group_name_H-M   'P 1'
#
loop_
_entity.id
_entity.type
_entity.pdbx_description
1 polymer ?
#
loop_
_entity_poly.entity_id
_entity_poly.type
_entity_poly.pdbx_seq_one_letter_code
_entity_poly.pdbx_strand_id
1 'polypeptide(L)'
;MKYLLKGFVLAAIVVIGTATVSSVEAIGSDEAVQSALARVPGATVANVTEFNRDYENGRLEYEGEIHYNGYEYDFEIDADTGTITKWEVEQEAY
;
A
#
# COMPACT_ATOMS: atom_id res chain seq x y z
N MET A 1 7.10 -18.35 -2.05
CA MET A 1 6.91 -18.01 -1.81
C MET A 1 6.49 -17.65 -1.46
N LYS A 2 6.37 -17.61 -1.35
CA LYS A 2 5.77 -17.22 -0.97
C LYS A 2 5.11 -16.64 -1.37
N TYR A 3 4.81 -16.62 -1.55
CA TYR A 3 4.10 -15.98 -1.80
C TYR A 3 3.69 -15.78 -2.71
N LEU A 4 3.59 -15.98 -2.97
CA LEU A 4 3.21 -15.79 -3.69
C LEU A 4 2.56 -15.67 -4.09
N LEU A 5 2.38 -15.96 -4.05
CA LEU A 5 1.90 -15.71 -4.35
C LEU A 5 1.22 -15.46 -4.46
N LYS A 6 1.12 -15.69 -4.39
CA LYS A 6 0.55 -15.31 -4.41
C LYS A 6 -0.08 -14.78 -4.79
N GLY A 7 -0.07 -14.88 -4.67
CA GLY A 7 -0.47 -14.34 -5.05
C GLY A 7 -1.13 -13.95 -5.57
N PHE A 8 -1.21 -14.38 -5.78
CA PHE A 8 -1.69 -13.95 -6.36
C PHE A 8 -2.41 -13.81 -6.94
N VAL A 9 -2.40 -14.03 -6.82
CA VAL A 9 -2.93 -13.89 -7.30
C VAL A 9 -3.62 -13.76 -7.88
N LEU A 10 -3.70 -14.05 -7.86
CA LEU A 10 -4.20 -13.95 -8.41
C LEU A 10 -4.87 -13.72 -9.03
N ALA A 11 -4.79 -13.81 -9.10
CA ALA A 11 -5.29 -13.61 -9.70
C ALA A 11 -5.93 -13.55 -10.34
N ALA A 12 -5.88 -13.70 -10.30
CA ALA A 12 -6.40 -13.64 -10.88
C ALA A 12 -7.07 -13.68 -11.46
N ILE A 13 -7.13 -13.84 -11.32
CA ILE A 13 -7.72 -13.79 -11.81
C ILE A 13 -8.34 -13.73 -12.47
N VAL A 14 -8.38 -13.91 -12.44
CA VAL A 14 -8.95 -13.86 -13.01
C VAL A 14 -9.53 -13.78 -13.68
N VAL A 15 -9.52 -14.01 -13.55
CA VAL A 15 -10.21 -13.97 -14.15
C VAL A 15 -10.71 -13.85 -14.90
N ILE A 16 -10.92 -14.20 -14.88
CA ILE A 16 -11.37 -14.26 -15.57
C ILE A 16 -12.10 -13.86 -16.38
N GLY A 17 -12.21 -13.97 -16.56
CA GLY A 17 -12.67 -13.63 -17.35
C GLY A 17 -13.72 -13.14 -17.81
N THR A 18 -14.22 -13.08 -17.54
CA THR A 18 -15.17 -12.67 -17.87
C THR A 18 -15.45 -11.53 -17.59
N ALA A 19 -15.30 -11.48 -17.33
CA ALA A 19 -15.53 -10.64 -17.05
C ALA A 19 -15.83 -9.61 -17.23
N THR A 20 -16.02 -9.36 -17.11
CA THR A 20 -16.55 -8.45 -17.30
C THR A 20 -16.62 -7.51 -16.36
N VAL A 21 -16.01 -7.58 -15.51
CA VAL A 21 -16.09 -6.76 -14.62
C VAL A 21 -15.68 -5.54 -14.83
N SER A 22 -16.32 -4.70 -14.71
CA SER A 22 -16.08 -3.50 -15.13
C SER A 22 -15.44 -2.65 -14.18
N SER A 23 -15.60 -2.77 -12.98
CA SER A 23 -15.02 -1.82 -12.09
C SER A 23 -13.86 -2.45 -11.37
N VAL A 24 -12.86 -1.67 -11.12
CA VAL A 24 -11.74 -2.07 -10.34
C VAL A 24 -12.03 -1.67 -8.92
N GLU A 25 -11.95 -2.61 -8.03
CA GLU A 25 -12.16 -2.30 -6.63
C GLU A 25 -10.92 -1.67 -6.05
N ALA A 26 -11.11 -0.67 -5.20
CA ALA A 26 -10.00 -0.08 -4.49
C ALA A 26 -9.33 -1.12 -3.61
N ILE A 27 -8.03 -1.02 -3.45
CA ILE A 27 -7.33 -1.92 -2.55
C ILE A 27 -7.72 -1.58 -1.12
N GLY A 28 -7.64 -2.55 -0.23
CA GLY A 28 -7.96 -2.35 1.17
C GLY A 28 -6.81 -1.75 1.94
N SER A 29 -7.10 -1.34 3.17
CA SER A 29 -6.11 -0.76 4.05
C SER A 29 -4.95 -1.70 4.30
N ASP A 30 -5.23 -2.98 4.53
CA ASP A 30 -4.18 -3.94 4.81
C ASP A 30 -3.23 -4.07 3.63
N GLU A 31 -3.79 -4.10 2.45
CA GLU A 31 -3.00 -4.22 1.24
C GLU A 31 -2.11 -3.00 1.05
N ALA A 32 -2.66 -1.82 1.34
CA ALA A 32 -1.91 -0.59 1.22
C ALA A 32 -0.74 -0.57 2.19
N VAL A 33 -0.99 -0.97 3.44
CA VAL A 33 0.06 -1.01 4.44
C VAL A 33 1.17 -1.97 4.01
N GLN A 34 0.78 -3.15 3.51
CA GLN A 34 1.78 -4.13 3.08
C GLN A 34 2.60 -3.63 1.90
N SER A 35 1.98 -2.88 0.99
CA SER A 35 2.71 -2.30 -0.13
C SER A 35 3.79 -1.35 0.33
N ALA A 36 3.45 -0.51 1.32
CA ALA A 36 4.42 0.43 1.86
C ALA A 36 5.52 -0.29 2.61
N LEU A 37 5.15 -1.26 3.44
CA LEU A 37 6.13 -2.00 4.23
C LEU A 37 7.09 -2.80 3.35
N ALA A 38 6.66 -3.20 2.17
CA ALA A 38 7.52 -3.94 1.26
C ALA A 38 8.73 -3.11 0.82
N ARG A 39 8.65 -1.80 0.93
CA ARG A 39 9.75 -0.92 0.57
C ARG A 39 10.73 -0.69 1.73
N VAL A 40 10.39 -1.17 2.91
CA VAL A 40 11.22 -0.95 4.10
C VAL A 40 11.54 -2.31 4.70
N PRO A 41 12.55 -3.00 4.17
CA PRO A 41 12.86 -4.36 4.64
C PRO A 41 13.14 -4.37 6.14
N GLY A 42 12.48 -5.26 6.83
CA GLY A 42 12.60 -5.38 8.27
C GLY A 42 11.52 -4.69 9.06
N ALA A 43 10.83 -3.73 8.45
CA ALA A 43 9.75 -3.03 9.15
C ALA A 43 8.50 -3.90 9.18
N THR A 44 7.70 -3.72 10.22
CA THR A 44 6.46 -4.47 10.39
C THR A 44 5.34 -3.49 10.66
N VAL A 45 4.13 -4.00 10.79
CA VAL A 45 2.97 -3.17 11.09
C VAL A 45 3.21 -2.32 12.34
N ALA A 46 3.97 -2.83 13.30
CA ALA A 46 4.26 -2.07 14.51
C ALA A 46 5.04 -0.78 14.22
N ASN A 47 5.67 -0.69 13.06
CA ASN A 47 6.43 0.50 12.70
C ASN A 47 5.57 1.55 11.99
N VAL A 48 4.33 1.20 11.65
CA VAL A 48 3.42 2.16 11.03
C VAL A 48 2.83 3.00 12.14
N THR A 49 3.21 4.27 12.19
CA THR A 49 2.82 5.16 13.27
C THR A 49 1.64 6.03 12.92
N GLU A 50 1.34 6.13 11.64
CA GLU A 50 0.22 6.92 11.19
C GLU A 50 -0.33 6.30 9.92
N PHE A 51 -1.65 6.22 9.80
CA PHE A 51 -2.27 5.69 8.60
C PHE A 51 -3.69 6.22 8.50
N ASN A 52 -3.99 6.88 7.40
CA ASN A 52 -5.28 7.54 7.20
C ASN A 52 -5.81 7.27 5.81
N ARG A 53 -7.13 7.31 5.69
CA ARG A 53 -7.80 7.30 4.40
C ARG A 53 -8.26 8.71 4.11
N ASP A 54 -8.11 9.11 2.88
CA ASP A 54 -8.47 10.45 2.48
C ASP A 54 -9.09 10.43 1.09
N TYR A 55 -10.10 11.26 0.88
CA TYR A 55 -10.70 11.43 -0.43
C TYR A 55 -10.27 12.76 -0.99
N GLU A 56 -9.70 12.73 -2.18
CA GLU A 56 -9.26 13.94 -2.85
C GLU A 56 -9.72 13.90 -4.27
N ASN A 57 -10.49 14.89 -4.67
CA ASN A 57 -11.01 14.97 -6.04
C ASN A 57 -11.76 13.70 -6.42
N GLY A 58 -12.51 13.13 -5.47
CA GLY A 58 -13.30 11.94 -5.73
C GLY A 58 -12.50 10.66 -5.73
N ARG A 59 -11.24 10.70 -5.36
CA ARG A 59 -10.37 9.54 -5.36
C ARG A 59 -9.98 9.19 -3.94
N LEU A 60 -9.94 7.91 -3.66
CA LEU A 60 -9.53 7.43 -2.36
C LEU A 60 -8.02 7.26 -2.34
N GLU A 61 -7.39 7.81 -1.32
CA GLU A 61 -5.96 7.67 -1.11
C GLU A 61 -5.70 7.19 0.30
N TYR A 62 -4.61 6.48 0.47
CA TYR A 62 -4.10 6.15 1.79
C TYR A 62 -2.83 6.95 2.02
N GLU A 63 -2.68 7.48 3.24
CA GLU A 63 -1.47 8.20 3.63
C GLU A 63 -0.95 7.60 4.90
N GLY A 64 0.34 7.56 5.05
CA GLY A 64 0.88 7.01 6.27
C GLY A 64 2.33 7.33 6.50
N GLU A 65 2.80 6.90 7.66
CA GLU A 65 4.18 7.04 8.07
C GLU A 65 4.69 5.74 8.64
N ILE A 66 5.90 5.40 8.27
CA ILE A 66 6.62 4.27 8.84
C ILE A 66 7.85 4.82 9.51
N HIS A 67 8.06 4.45 10.77
CA HIS A 67 9.27 4.82 11.51
C HIS A 67 10.07 3.56 11.75
N TYR A 68 11.25 3.50 11.16
CA TYR A 68 12.06 2.31 11.27
C TYR A 68 13.52 2.65 11.19
N ASN A 69 14.27 2.15 12.17
CA ASN A 69 15.73 2.22 12.15
C ASN A 69 16.27 3.65 12.01
N GLY A 70 15.61 4.62 12.65
CA GLY A 70 16.07 6.01 12.63
C GLY A 70 15.61 6.80 11.42
N TYR A 71 14.72 6.24 10.63
CA TYR A 71 14.18 6.95 9.46
C TYR A 71 12.66 7.00 9.52
N GLU A 72 12.13 8.07 8.97
CA GLU A 72 10.70 8.22 8.79
C GLU A 72 10.40 8.16 7.30
N TYR A 73 9.43 7.35 6.93
CA TYR A 73 9.02 7.18 5.54
C TYR A 73 7.58 7.64 5.43
N ASP A 74 7.35 8.71 4.66
CA ASP A 74 6.01 9.22 4.41
C ASP A 74 5.54 8.73 3.07
N PHE A 75 4.34 8.18 3.01
CA PHE A 75 3.86 7.62 1.76
C PHE A 75 2.40 7.97 1.50
N GLU A 76 2.06 7.99 0.22
CA GLU A 76 0.67 8.06 -0.24
C GLU A 76 0.46 7.01 -1.29
N ILE A 77 -0.70 6.39 -1.27
CA ILE A 77 -1.04 5.32 -2.18
C ILE A 77 -2.40 5.60 -2.79
N ASP A 78 -2.48 5.56 -4.12
CA ASP A 78 -3.74 5.66 -4.83
C ASP A 78 -4.47 4.34 -4.66
N ALA A 79 -5.62 4.36 -4.00
CA ALA A 79 -6.33 3.13 -3.71
C ALA A 79 -6.90 2.46 -4.95
N ASP A 80 -7.22 3.23 -5.98
CA ASP A 80 -7.79 2.67 -7.19
C ASP A 80 -6.78 1.85 -7.98
N THR A 81 -5.54 2.27 -7.98
CA THR A 81 -4.51 1.60 -8.77
C THR A 81 -3.52 0.82 -7.94
N GLY A 82 -3.45 1.11 -6.63
CA GLY A 82 -2.43 0.51 -5.78
C GLY A 82 -1.06 1.14 -5.94
N THR A 83 -0.98 2.21 -6.70
CA THR A 83 0.30 2.88 -6.97
C THR A 83 0.71 3.74 -5.80
N ILE A 84 1.98 3.63 -5.42
CA ILE A 84 2.53 4.54 -4.43
C ILE A 84 2.86 5.83 -5.14
N THR A 85 2.15 6.90 -4.79
CA THR A 85 2.25 8.17 -5.49
C THR A 85 3.15 9.16 -4.79
N LYS A 86 3.51 8.88 -3.54
CA LYS A 86 4.44 9.73 -2.79
C LYS A 86 5.28 8.83 -1.91
N TRP A 87 6.56 9.12 -1.89
CA TRP A 87 7.48 8.39 -1.02
C TRP A 87 8.60 9.31 -0.62
N GLU A 88 8.61 9.73 0.66
CA GLU A 88 9.63 10.62 1.17
C GLU A 88 10.32 9.97 2.36
N VAL A 89 11.62 10.13 2.42
CA VAL A 89 12.41 9.54 3.48
C VAL A 89 13.16 10.64 4.20
N GLU A 90 13.06 10.62 5.52
CA GLU A 90 13.69 11.63 6.34
C GLU A 90 14.43 10.94 7.47
N GLN A 91 15.66 11.35 7.71
CA GLN A 91 16.40 10.81 8.83
C GLN A 91 15.92 11.51 10.10
N GLU A 92 15.59 10.73 11.11
CA GLU A 92 15.13 11.31 12.35
C GLU A 92 16.30 11.78 13.16
N ALA A 93 16.14 12.96 13.76
CA ALA A 93 17.16 13.52 14.63
C ALA A 93 16.82 13.15 16.06
N TYR A 94 17.79 12.70 16.79
CA TYR A 94 17.61 12.34 18.18
C TYR A 94 18.49 13.21 19.06
#